data_9373af27401133432906b372392a0a69
#
_entry.id   9373af27401133432906b372392a0a69
#
_cell.length_a   1.000
_cell.length_b   1.000
_cell.length_c   1.000
_cell.angle_alpha   90.00
_cell.angle_beta   90.00
_cell.angle_gamma   90.00
#
_symmetry.space_group_name_H-M   'P 1'
#
loop_
_entity.id
_entity.type
_entity.pdbx_description
1 polymer ?
#
loop_
_entity_poly.entity_id
_entity_poly.type
_entity_poly.pdbx_seq_one_letter_code
_entity_poly.pdbx_strand_id
1 'polypeptide(L)'
;MDQHEQQGPPTGVTPHLTILDRRALEAVAFYERAFGAEQAMPPMLAGGVPGMAEGDDRVMHAHLKINGGSLMLNDAFPEYTADKSDAKAIPAHTTLHLQVDDADRWFDRAVAAGATVTMPLDNMFWGDRYGQVKDPFGHSWSIGGPVTG
;
A
#
# COMPACT_ATOMS: atom_id res chain seq x y z
N MET A 1 -16.91 11.31 20.42
CA MET A 1 -16.32 11.27 19.08
C MET A 1 -16.99 10.15 18.28
N ASP A 2 -17.48 10.50 17.12
CA ASP A 2 -18.18 9.54 16.27
C ASP A 2 -17.21 8.48 15.76
N GLN A 3 -17.58 7.20 15.87
CA GLN A 3 -16.75 6.10 15.40
C GLN A 3 -16.49 6.15 13.89
N HIS A 4 -17.39 6.77 13.13
CA HIS A 4 -17.21 6.93 11.68
C HIS A 4 -16.01 7.83 11.33
N GLU A 5 -15.71 8.82 12.17
CA GLU A 5 -14.57 9.71 11.94
C GLU A 5 -13.23 8.99 12.11
N GLN A 6 -13.21 7.87 12.83
CA GLN A 6 -11.98 7.11 13.08
C GLN A 6 -11.70 6.04 12.03
N GLN A 7 -12.71 5.65 11.22
CA GLN A 7 -12.59 4.54 10.27
C GLN A 7 -12.21 4.99 8.86
N GLY A 8 -12.56 6.20 8.48
CA GLY A 8 -12.24 6.73 7.17
C GLY A 8 -10.95 7.55 7.17
N PRO A 9 -10.39 7.80 5.98
CA PRO A 9 -9.24 8.67 5.87
C PRO A 9 -9.66 10.14 6.06
N PRO A 10 -8.72 11.03 6.39
CA PRO A 10 -9.02 12.46 6.45
C PRO A 10 -9.37 13.00 5.08
N THR A 11 -10.00 14.18 5.04
CA THR A 11 -10.28 14.88 3.80
C THR A 11 -8.99 15.10 3.02
N GLY A 12 -9.01 14.85 1.73
CA GLY A 12 -7.86 15.00 0.85
C GLY A 12 -7.77 13.83 -0.13
N VAL A 13 -6.60 13.63 -0.68
CA VAL A 13 -6.33 12.50 -1.57
C VAL A 13 -5.74 11.36 -0.76
N THR A 14 -6.34 10.19 -0.89
CA THR A 14 -5.85 8.96 -0.24
C THR A 14 -5.61 7.90 -1.30
N PRO A 15 -4.42 7.32 -1.38
CA PRO A 15 -4.19 6.21 -2.31
C PRO A 15 -5.09 5.03 -2.00
N HIS A 16 -5.62 4.40 -3.04
CA HIS A 16 -6.43 3.20 -2.93
C HIS A 16 -5.89 2.17 -3.91
N LEU A 17 -5.22 1.16 -3.38
CA LEU A 17 -4.55 0.15 -4.20
C LEU A 17 -5.47 -1.03 -4.49
N THR A 18 -5.41 -1.52 -5.72
CA THR A 18 -6.02 -2.79 -6.08
C THR A 18 -4.93 -3.87 -6.06
N ILE A 19 -5.18 -4.94 -5.33
CA ILE A 19 -4.25 -6.07 -5.23
C ILE A 19 -4.82 -7.22 -6.05
N LEU A 20 -3.99 -7.76 -6.94
CA LEU A 20 -4.39 -8.85 -7.81
C LEU A 20 -4.24 -10.21 -7.10
N ASP A 21 -4.85 -11.24 -7.69
CA ASP A 21 -4.67 -12.63 -7.30
C ASP A 21 -5.09 -12.95 -5.87
N ARG A 22 -6.08 -12.21 -5.33
CA ARG A 22 -6.65 -12.42 -3.99
C ARG A 22 -5.60 -12.31 -2.88
N ARG A 23 -4.61 -11.42 -3.05
CA ARG A 23 -3.48 -11.28 -2.14
C ARG A 23 -3.56 -10.06 -1.23
N ALA A 24 -4.76 -9.45 -1.06
CA ALA A 24 -4.87 -8.23 -0.25
C ALA A 24 -4.47 -8.45 1.21
N LEU A 25 -4.86 -9.58 1.83
CA LEU A 25 -4.44 -9.88 3.21
C LEU A 25 -2.92 -10.08 3.32
N GLU A 26 -2.31 -10.69 2.31
CA GLU A 26 -0.86 -10.80 2.20
C GLU A 26 -0.22 -9.42 2.10
N ALA A 27 -0.84 -8.52 1.33
CA ALA A 27 -0.34 -7.15 1.17
C ALA A 27 -0.41 -6.38 2.49
N VAL A 28 -1.49 -6.52 3.24
CA VAL A 28 -1.61 -5.91 4.57
C VAL A 28 -0.44 -6.36 5.46
N ALA A 29 -0.20 -7.67 5.53
CA ALA A 29 0.90 -8.23 6.33
C ALA A 29 2.26 -7.73 5.86
N PHE A 30 2.44 -7.63 4.54
CA PHE A 30 3.68 -7.09 3.98
C PHE A 30 3.90 -5.64 4.39
N TYR A 31 2.88 -4.78 4.25
CA TYR A 31 3.04 -3.36 4.60
C TYR A 31 3.26 -3.15 6.10
N GLU A 32 2.72 -4.03 6.93
CA GLU A 32 3.02 -4.04 8.37
C GLU A 32 4.51 -4.32 8.62
N ARG A 33 5.07 -5.32 7.94
CA ARG A 33 6.50 -5.66 8.09
C ARG A 33 7.42 -4.63 7.43
N ALA A 34 7.08 -4.20 6.22
CA ALA A 34 7.94 -3.34 5.42
C ALA A 34 7.96 -1.90 5.91
N PHE A 35 6.79 -1.37 6.24
CA PHE A 35 6.61 0.07 6.49
C PHE A 35 6.01 0.38 7.86
N GLY A 36 5.84 -0.61 8.71
CA GLY A 36 5.24 -0.38 10.02
C GLY A 36 3.78 0.02 9.95
N ALA A 37 3.07 -0.43 8.91
CA ALA A 37 1.66 -0.11 8.76
C ALA A 37 0.85 -0.58 9.96
N GLU A 38 -0.16 0.18 10.30
CA GLU A 38 -1.12 -0.16 11.35
C GLU A 38 -2.52 -0.21 10.74
N GLN A 39 -3.29 -1.23 11.08
CA GLN A 39 -4.66 -1.34 10.59
C GLN A 39 -5.55 -0.34 11.31
N ALA A 40 -6.16 0.58 10.56
CA ALA A 40 -7.12 1.54 11.13
C ALA A 40 -8.43 0.85 11.51
N MET A 41 -8.73 -0.26 10.85
CA MET A 41 -9.90 -1.11 11.11
C MET A 41 -9.59 -2.51 10.61
N PRO A 42 -10.29 -3.55 11.13
CA PRO A 42 -10.14 -4.89 10.56
C PRO A 42 -10.55 -4.92 9.09
N PRO A 43 -9.87 -5.71 8.22
CA PRO A 43 -10.27 -5.83 6.83
C PRO A 43 -11.71 -6.32 6.70
N MET A 44 -12.46 -5.70 5.78
CA MET A 44 -13.84 -6.07 5.49
C MET A 44 -13.84 -7.09 4.36
N LEU A 45 -14.30 -8.31 4.62
CA LEU A 45 -14.39 -9.35 3.60
C LEU A 45 -15.69 -9.24 2.83
N ALA A 46 -15.65 -9.61 1.55
CA ALA A 46 -16.80 -9.54 0.67
C ALA A 46 -17.98 -10.40 1.19
N GLY A 47 -17.68 -11.56 1.75
CA GLY A 47 -18.71 -12.46 2.28
C GLY A 47 -19.52 -11.87 3.44
N GLY A 48 -19.06 -10.82 4.08
CA GLY A 48 -19.78 -10.12 5.14
C GLY A 48 -20.63 -8.96 4.64
N VAL A 49 -20.64 -8.69 3.34
CA VAL A 49 -21.35 -7.56 2.74
C VAL A 49 -22.69 -8.03 2.17
N PRO A 50 -23.82 -7.39 2.55
CA PRO A 50 -25.11 -7.76 1.97
C PRO A 50 -25.09 -7.68 0.44
N GLY A 51 -25.64 -8.70 -0.22
CA GLY A 51 -25.68 -8.79 -1.68
C GLY A 51 -24.47 -9.45 -2.32
N MET A 52 -23.41 -9.73 -1.54
CA MET A 52 -22.26 -10.49 -2.01
C MET A 52 -22.40 -11.96 -1.66
N ALA A 53 -21.66 -12.81 -2.37
CA ALA A 53 -21.72 -14.27 -2.14
C ALA A 53 -21.20 -14.60 -0.73
N GLU A 54 -21.96 -15.42 0.00
CA GLU A 54 -21.51 -15.92 1.30
C GLU A 54 -20.20 -16.68 1.14
N GLY A 55 -19.28 -16.47 2.08
CA GLY A 55 -17.99 -17.16 2.07
C GLY A 55 -16.97 -16.57 1.10
N ASP A 56 -17.28 -15.47 0.40
CA ASP A 56 -16.30 -14.79 -0.43
C ASP A 56 -15.24 -14.18 0.48
N ASP A 57 -14.02 -14.71 0.41
CA ASP A 57 -12.91 -14.32 1.28
C ASP A 57 -12.07 -13.17 0.72
N ARG A 58 -12.47 -12.60 -0.42
CA ARG A 58 -11.78 -11.42 -0.96
C ARG A 58 -11.99 -10.22 -0.05
N VAL A 59 -10.95 -9.39 0.06
CA VAL A 59 -11.03 -8.16 0.83
C VAL A 59 -11.75 -7.10 0.01
N MET A 60 -12.88 -6.62 0.53
CA MET A 60 -13.64 -5.53 -0.06
C MET A 60 -13.00 -4.18 0.29
N HIS A 61 -12.45 -4.07 1.51
CA HIS A 61 -11.87 -2.82 1.99
C HIS A 61 -10.91 -3.10 3.14
N ALA A 62 -9.74 -2.47 3.08
CA ALA A 62 -8.79 -2.38 4.18
C ALA A 62 -8.25 -0.96 4.24
N HIS A 63 -8.00 -0.48 5.45
CA HIS A 63 -7.46 0.87 5.67
C HIS A 63 -6.28 0.77 6.62
N LEU A 64 -5.12 1.23 6.14
CA LEU A 64 -3.87 1.22 6.88
C LEU A 64 -3.40 2.64 7.15
N LYS A 65 -2.68 2.80 8.25
CA LYS A 65 -1.91 4.01 8.54
C LYS A 65 -0.44 3.70 8.33
N ILE A 66 0.22 4.47 7.49
CA ILE A 66 1.65 4.33 7.19
C ILE A 66 2.29 5.70 7.29
N ASN A 67 3.30 5.83 8.14
CA ASN A 67 4.06 7.08 8.27
C ASN A 67 3.16 8.31 8.45
N GLY A 68 2.10 8.16 9.23
CA GLY A 68 1.14 9.22 9.50
C GLY A 68 0.08 9.46 8.42
N GLY A 69 0.17 8.78 7.30
CA GLY A 69 -0.79 8.90 6.21
C GLY A 69 -1.71 7.69 6.11
N SER A 70 -2.72 7.78 5.27
CA SER A 70 -3.68 6.71 5.03
C SER A 70 -3.40 6.01 3.70
N LEU A 71 -3.59 4.70 3.69
CA LEU A 71 -3.57 3.87 2.49
C LEU A 71 -4.76 2.93 2.56
N MET A 72 -5.58 2.90 1.51
CA MET A 72 -6.65 1.93 1.41
C MET A 72 -6.30 0.87 0.37
N LEU A 73 -6.82 -0.33 0.51
CA LEU A 73 -6.62 -1.37 -0.48
C LEU A 73 -7.77 -2.37 -0.47
N ASN A 74 -7.90 -3.08 -1.58
CA ASN A 74 -8.86 -4.17 -1.73
C ASN A 74 -8.31 -5.20 -2.72
N ASP A 75 -8.92 -6.36 -2.72
CA ASP A 75 -8.70 -7.32 -3.80
C ASP A 75 -9.38 -6.85 -5.08
N ALA A 76 -8.88 -7.28 -6.23
CA ALA A 76 -9.54 -7.02 -7.50
C ALA A 76 -10.89 -7.76 -7.58
N PHE A 77 -11.89 -7.06 -8.11
CA PHE A 77 -13.22 -7.61 -8.38
C PHE A 77 -13.53 -7.41 -9.87
N PRO A 78 -12.89 -8.16 -10.76
CA PRO A 78 -13.02 -7.93 -12.21
C PRO A 78 -14.45 -8.02 -12.72
N GLU A 79 -15.31 -8.82 -12.05
CA GLU A 79 -16.71 -8.95 -12.43
C GLU A 79 -17.53 -7.66 -12.25
N TYR A 80 -16.99 -6.70 -11.49
CA TYR A 80 -17.67 -5.41 -11.23
C TYR A 80 -16.99 -4.22 -11.92
N THR A 81 -15.89 -4.46 -12.66
CA THR A 81 -15.20 -3.37 -13.37
C THR A 81 -15.61 -3.34 -14.83
N ALA A 82 -15.62 -2.15 -15.43
CA ALA A 82 -16.04 -1.95 -16.82
C ALA A 82 -15.07 -2.64 -17.81
N ASP A 83 -13.78 -2.70 -17.46
CA ASP A 83 -12.77 -3.34 -18.31
C ASP A 83 -12.17 -4.55 -17.60
N LYS A 84 -12.73 -5.71 -17.89
CA LYS A 84 -12.31 -6.97 -17.28
C LYS A 84 -10.97 -7.47 -17.83
N SER A 85 -10.49 -6.90 -18.94
CA SER A 85 -9.26 -7.35 -19.59
C SER A 85 -8.00 -6.90 -18.86
N ASP A 86 -8.08 -5.80 -18.10
CA ASP A 86 -6.93 -5.19 -17.44
C ASP A 86 -6.67 -5.71 -16.03
N ALA A 87 -7.44 -6.69 -15.57
CA ALA A 87 -7.27 -7.27 -14.22
C ALA A 87 -5.99 -8.09 -14.07
N LYS A 88 -5.10 -8.11 -15.06
CA LYS A 88 -3.88 -8.93 -15.08
C LYS A 88 -2.59 -8.14 -14.89
N ALA A 89 -2.65 -6.82 -14.87
CA ALA A 89 -1.45 -6.00 -14.77
C ALA A 89 -1.71 -4.73 -13.97
N ILE A 90 -0.74 -4.34 -13.17
CA ILE A 90 -0.74 -3.06 -12.48
C ILE A 90 0.06 -2.08 -13.34
N PRO A 91 -0.54 -0.97 -13.79
CA PRO A 91 0.21 0.03 -14.55
C PRO A 91 1.31 0.64 -13.67
N ALA A 92 2.54 0.71 -14.20
CA ALA A 92 3.70 1.19 -13.47
C ALA A 92 3.87 2.71 -13.59
N HIS A 93 2.78 3.46 -13.55
CA HIS A 93 2.80 4.91 -13.77
C HIS A 93 2.64 5.75 -12.51
N THR A 94 2.44 5.11 -11.36
CA THR A 94 2.28 5.79 -10.07
C THR A 94 3.31 5.27 -9.10
N THR A 95 3.97 6.18 -8.39
CA THR A 95 4.88 5.84 -7.30
C THR A 95 4.35 6.47 -6.02
N LEU A 96 4.25 5.68 -4.97
CA LEU A 96 3.86 6.15 -3.65
C LEU A 96 5.12 6.58 -2.90
N HIS A 97 5.16 7.82 -2.44
CA HIS A 97 6.35 8.38 -1.78
C HIS A 97 6.21 8.39 -0.27
N LEU A 98 7.24 7.91 0.40
CA LEU A 98 7.37 7.96 1.85
C LEU A 98 8.49 8.94 2.19
N GLN A 99 8.14 10.07 2.80
CA GLN A 99 9.13 11.01 3.32
C GLN A 99 9.36 10.66 4.78
N VAL A 100 10.57 10.24 5.11
CA VAL A 100 10.89 9.65 6.41
C VAL A 100 12.11 10.33 7.04
N ASP A 101 12.32 10.08 8.32
CA ASP A 101 13.43 10.63 9.09
C ASP A 101 14.76 9.91 8.81
N ASP A 102 14.70 8.61 8.53
CA ASP A 102 15.88 7.76 8.32
C ASP A 102 15.63 6.87 7.10
N ALA A 103 16.02 7.36 5.92
CA ALA A 103 15.76 6.67 4.67
C ALA A 103 16.44 5.30 4.62
N ASP A 104 17.67 5.18 5.14
CA ASP A 104 18.39 3.89 5.14
C ASP A 104 17.61 2.83 5.92
N ARG A 105 17.12 3.17 7.10
CA ARG A 105 16.38 2.22 7.93
C ARG A 105 15.08 1.77 7.26
N TRP A 106 14.34 2.71 6.69
CA TRP A 106 13.08 2.39 6.01
C TRP A 106 13.31 1.55 4.76
N PHE A 107 14.34 1.90 4.00
CA PHE A 107 14.69 1.18 2.77
C PHE A 107 15.13 -0.25 3.07
N ASP A 108 16.03 -0.43 4.05
CA ASP A 108 16.52 -1.74 4.45
C ASP A 108 15.38 -2.63 4.97
N ARG A 109 14.46 -2.05 5.73
CA ARG A 109 13.30 -2.77 6.26
C ARG A 109 12.39 -3.25 5.12
N ALA A 110 12.14 -2.40 4.14
CA ALA A 110 11.32 -2.77 2.97
C ALA A 110 11.96 -3.90 2.18
N VAL A 111 13.26 -3.82 1.93
CA VAL A 111 13.99 -4.87 1.20
C VAL A 111 13.99 -6.18 1.99
N ALA A 112 14.23 -6.11 3.31
CA ALA A 112 14.20 -7.29 4.17
C ALA A 112 12.82 -7.96 4.18
N ALA A 113 11.75 -7.19 4.03
CA ALA A 113 10.39 -7.71 3.98
C ALA A 113 10.03 -8.34 2.62
N GLY A 114 10.81 -8.08 1.57
CA GLY A 114 10.60 -8.70 0.25
C GLY A 114 10.42 -7.73 -0.90
N ALA A 115 10.59 -6.42 -0.69
CA ALA A 115 10.55 -5.47 -1.79
C ALA A 115 11.78 -5.61 -2.69
N THR A 116 11.60 -5.33 -3.97
CA THR A 116 12.68 -5.37 -4.96
C THR A 116 13.21 -3.96 -5.19
N VAL A 117 14.52 -3.77 -5.14
CA VAL A 117 15.13 -2.47 -5.41
C VAL A 117 15.00 -2.16 -6.91
N THR A 118 14.39 -1.02 -7.22
CA THR A 118 14.29 -0.52 -8.59
C THR A 118 15.21 0.69 -8.82
N MET A 119 15.53 1.43 -7.75
CA MET A 119 16.54 2.49 -7.76
C MET A 119 17.28 2.44 -6.43
N PRO A 120 18.59 2.16 -6.42
CA PRO A 120 19.36 2.11 -5.17
C PRO A 120 19.29 3.41 -4.40
N LEU A 121 19.27 3.32 -3.08
CA LEU A 121 19.28 4.49 -2.21
C LEU A 121 20.61 5.22 -2.31
N ASP A 122 20.57 6.54 -2.54
CA ASP A 122 21.77 7.36 -2.65
C ASP A 122 21.45 8.80 -2.28
N ASN A 123 22.48 9.59 -2.00
CA ASN A 123 22.34 11.02 -1.82
C ASN A 123 22.18 11.68 -3.19
N MET A 124 21.07 12.36 -3.41
CA MET A 124 20.73 12.94 -4.71
C MET A 124 21.11 14.42 -4.76
N PHE A 125 21.28 14.94 -5.97
CA PHE A 125 21.71 16.32 -6.18
C PHE A 125 20.71 17.37 -5.66
N TRP A 126 19.43 16.98 -5.50
CA TRP A 126 18.40 17.90 -4.99
C TRP A 126 18.35 17.97 -3.46
N GLY A 127 19.25 17.28 -2.75
CA GLY A 127 19.39 17.42 -1.30
C GLY A 127 18.71 16.33 -0.47
N ASP A 128 18.17 15.31 -1.09
CA ASP A 128 17.55 14.18 -0.39
C ASP A 128 18.35 12.91 -0.58
N ARG A 129 18.28 12.06 0.43
CA ARG A 129 18.63 10.65 0.27
C ARG A 129 17.38 9.94 -0.25
N TYR A 130 17.51 9.23 -1.37
CA TYR A 130 16.33 8.77 -2.11
C TYR A 130 16.60 7.45 -2.82
N GLY A 131 15.59 6.59 -2.83
CA GLY A 131 15.62 5.34 -3.58
C GLY A 131 14.21 4.86 -3.87
N GLN A 132 14.10 3.81 -4.70
CA GLN A 132 12.81 3.25 -5.07
C GLN A 132 12.82 1.74 -4.93
N VAL A 133 11.68 1.20 -4.53
CA VAL A 133 11.44 -0.24 -4.45
C VAL A 133 10.10 -0.58 -5.10
N LYS A 134 9.96 -1.83 -5.49
CA LYS A 134 8.69 -2.38 -5.96
C LYS A 134 8.24 -3.43 -4.96
N ASP A 135 7.00 -3.35 -4.52
CA ASP A 135 6.48 -4.34 -3.58
C ASP A 135 6.15 -5.66 -4.32
N PRO A 136 5.91 -6.76 -3.59
CA PRO A 136 5.59 -8.05 -4.23
C PRO A 136 4.29 -8.07 -5.01
N PHE A 137 3.48 -7.01 -4.89
CA PHE A 137 2.16 -6.90 -5.52
C PHE A 137 2.17 -6.00 -6.75
N GLY A 138 3.35 -5.48 -7.12
CA GLY A 138 3.56 -4.70 -8.32
C GLY A 138 3.48 -3.19 -8.16
N HIS A 139 3.30 -2.69 -6.95
CA HIS A 139 3.23 -1.25 -6.71
C HIS A 139 4.60 -0.66 -6.43
N SER A 140 4.86 0.53 -7.01
CA SER A 140 6.11 1.26 -6.83
C SER A 140 6.05 2.18 -5.62
N TRP A 141 7.15 2.19 -4.86
CA TRP A 141 7.32 3.05 -3.70
C TRP A 141 8.65 3.77 -3.80
N SER A 142 8.69 5.03 -3.38
CA SER A 142 9.94 5.76 -3.19
C SER A 142 10.09 6.12 -1.72
N ILE A 143 11.34 6.13 -1.26
CA ILE A 143 11.69 6.47 0.12
C ILE A 143 12.70 7.58 0.07
N GLY A 144 12.42 8.68 0.75
CA GLY A 144 13.28 9.85 0.81
C GLY A 144 13.40 10.37 2.21
N GLY A 145 14.54 11.01 2.47
CA GLY A 145 14.80 11.62 3.76
C GLY A 145 16.04 12.48 3.72
N PRO A 146 16.51 12.96 4.88
CA PRO A 146 17.71 13.79 4.93
C PRO A 146 18.92 13.02 4.39
N VAL A 147 19.83 13.75 3.71
CA VAL A 147 21.08 13.17 3.25
C VAL A 147 21.93 12.71 4.43
N THR A 148 22.69 11.64 4.22
CA THR A 148 23.58 11.10 5.23
C THR A 148 25.03 11.30 4.83
N GLY A 149 25.84 11.56 5.82
CA GLY A 149 27.27 11.54 5.70
C GLY A 149 27.97 12.54 5.06
#